data_bab9cfc4ba71f383b7b58d23cb172e78
#
_entry.id   bab9cfc4ba71f383b7b58d23cb172e78
#
_cell.length_a   1.000
_cell.length_b   1.000
_cell.length_c   1.000
_cell.angle_alpha   90.00
_cell.angle_beta   90.00
_cell.angle_gamma   90.00
#
_symmetry.space_group_name_H-M   'P 1'
#
loop_
_entity.id
_entity.type
_entity.pdbx_description
1 polymer ?
#
loop_
_entity_poly.entity_id
_entity_poly.type
_entity_poly.pdbx_seq_one_letter_code
_entity_poly.pdbx_strand_id
1 'polypeptide(L)'
;GAGPAWESAIRSAAVDDGFLARNLPMDEAHVGWFLTLDPENPSSIRRCLECARSNGRAVRTSLTLETWEAVNDAWHEVQRFGTTIPDSTTLVRIADTIKDALLMFDGAAHRTQLREATYWFLRLGTTVERADNTARLLDVKYHLLLPRTEPVGGSLDYFQWTTLLRTVSALTAYRWVYRESVKPWLVADLLIFNRAMPRSLIACLEDAVWLLDQLAASRGRRGPANRIAANSLRALANSNIDTLFQSGLHEFLVEFVGENNRLGNAIAEQYLF
;
A
#
# COMPACT_ATOMS: atom_id res chain seq x y z
N GLY A 1 -8.97 0.31 25.42
CA GLY A 1 -9.04 -1.07 24.92
C GLY A 1 -8.41 -1.22 23.55
N ALA A 2 -7.91 -2.41 23.20
CA ALA A 2 -7.25 -2.69 21.92
C ALA A 2 -8.19 -2.72 20.69
N GLY A 3 -9.52 -2.79 20.92
CA GLY A 3 -10.53 -2.91 19.85
C GLY A 3 -10.45 -1.86 18.74
N PRO A 4 -10.35 -0.56 19.04
CA PRO A 4 -10.27 0.48 18.01
C PRO A 4 -9.04 0.37 17.09
N ALA A 5 -7.92 -0.15 17.63
CA ALA A 5 -6.70 -0.32 16.83
C ALA A 5 -6.85 -1.46 15.80
N TRP A 6 -7.50 -2.57 16.19
CA TRP A 6 -7.75 -3.69 15.30
C TRP A 6 -8.83 -3.38 14.26
N GLU A 7 -9.87 -2.64 14.64
CA GLU A 7 -10.85 -2.10 13.69
C GLU A 7 -10.16 -1.22 12.63
N SER A 8 -9.24 -0.36 13.08
CA SER A 8 -8.42 0.46 12.17
C SER A 8 -7.59 -0.38 11.19
N ALA A 9 -7.01 -1.49 11.65
CA ALA A 9 -6.24 -2.38 10.79
C ALA A 9 -7.12 -3.03 9.69
N ILE A 10 -8.31 -3.52 10.05
CA ILE A 10 -9.27 -4.10 9.11
C ILE A 10 -9.73 -3.05 8.08
N ARG A 11 -10.06 -1.83 8.52
CA ARG A 11 -10.50 -0.75 7.63
C ARG A 11 -9.39 -0.27 6.70
N SER A 12 -8.16 -0.13 7.20
CA SER A 12 -7.03 0.26 6.32
C SER A 12 -6.73 -0.78 5.24
N ALA A 13 -7.03 -2.05 5.51
CA ALA A 13 -6.92 -3.13 4.54
C ALA A 13 -8.15 -3.27 3.61
N ALA A 14 -9.23 -2.47 3.83
CA ALA A 14 -10.49 -2.52 3.08
C ALA A 14 -11.14 -3.92 3.04
N VAL A 15 -11.14 -4.62 4.17
CA VAL A 15 -11.66 -5.99 4.28
C VAL A 15 -12.71 -6.14 5.39
N ASP A 16 -13.36 -5.03 5.75
CA ASP A 16 -14.35 -4.94 6.83
C ASP A 16 -15.48 -5.97 6.67
N ASP A 17 -16.13 -5.97 5.52
CA ASP A 17 -17.26 -6.87 5.25
C ASP A 17 -16.83 -8.34 5.35
N GLY A 18 -15.66 -8.67 4.82
CA GLY A 18 -15.12 -10.02 4.87
C GLY A 18 -14.81 -10.49 6.30
N PHE A 19 -14.27 -9.61 7.14
CA PHE A 19 -14.01 -9.92 8.54
C PHE A 19 -15.30 -10.05 9.36
N LEU A 20 -16.24 -9.11 9.20
CA LEU A 20 -17.53 -9.14 9.89
C LEU A 20 -18.35 -10.38 9.55
N ALA A 21 -18.31 -10.83 8.29
CA ALA A 21 -18.98 -12.05 7.85
C ALA A 21 -18.44 -13.32 8.56
N ARG A 22 -17.24 -13.29 9.13
CA ARG A 22 -16.63 -14.40 9.87
C ARG A 22 -17.13 -14.49 11.31
N ASN A 23 -17.76 -13.44 11.86
CA ASN A 23 -18.18 -13.36 13.26
C ASN A 23 -17.02 -13.65 14.25
N LEU A 24 -15.80 -13.26 13.93
CA LEU A 24 -14.61 -13.45 14.74
C LEU A 24 -14.47 -12.32 15.78
N PRO A 25 -13.84 -12.59 16.93
CA PRO A 25 -13.47 -11.55 17.88
C PRO A 25 -12.55 -10.50 17.26
N MET A 26 -12.78 -9.22 17.60
CA MET A 26 -11.93 -8.10 17.17
C MET A 26 -10.71 -7.97 18.09
N ASP A 27 -9.78 -8.92 18.00
CA ASP A 27 -8.55 -8.99 18.77
C ASP A 27 -7.32 -9.28 17.91
N GLU A 28 -6.14 -9.22 18.51
CA GLU A 28 -4.86 -9.41 17.83
C GLU A 28 -4.77 -10.73 17.07
N ALA A 29 -5.15 -11.82 17.72
CA ALA A 29 -4.98 -13.15 17.15
C ALA A 29 -5.87 -13.39 15.94
N HIS A 30 -7.17 -13.01 16.04
CA HIS A 30 -8.13 -13.23 14.96
C HIS A 30 -7.94 -12.24 13.80
N VAL A 31 -7.73 -10.96 14.09
CA VAL A 31 -7.45 -9.95 13.06
C VAL A 31 -6.11 -10.26 12.39
N GLY A 32 -5.07 -10.58 13.16
CA GLY A 32 -3.78 -10.98 12.64
C GLY A 32 -3.88 -12.22 11.74
N TRP A 33 -4.59 -13.25 12.17
CA TRP A 33 -4.84 -14.43 11.35
C TRP A 33 -5.58 -14.12 10.05
N PHE A 34 -6.66 -13.37 10.14
CA PHE A 34 -7.48 -13.00 8.98
C PHE A 34 -6.69 -12.24 7.93
N LEU A 35 -5.85 -11.29 8.34
CA LEU A 35 -5.02 -10.49 7.43
C LEU A 35 -3.81 -11.26 6.90
N THR A 36 -3.33 -12.28 7.60
CA THR A 36 -2.07 -12.96 7.22
C THR A 36 -2.27 -14.35 6.63
N LEU A 37 -3.01 -15.23 7.30
CA LEU A 37 -3.02 -16.67 7.03
C LEU A 37 -4.38 -17.23 6.58
N ASP A 38 -5.47 -16.48 6.71
CA ASP A 38 -6.80 -16.98 6.33
C ASP A 38 -6.84 -17.35 4.84
N PRO A 39 -7.06 -18.63 4.50
CA PRO A 39 -7.07 -19.08 3.11
C PRO A 39 -8.31 -18.62 2.34
N GLU A 40 -9.36 -18.17 3.02
CA GLU A 40 -10.60 -17.71 2.39
C GLU A 40 -10.70 -16.18 2.31
N ASN A 41 -9.80 -15.44 2.97
CA ASN A 41 -9.67 -14.01 2.75
C ASN A 41 -8.82 -13.76 1.50
N PRO A 42 -9.38 -13.26 0.39
CA PRO A 42 -8.64 -13.04 -0.86
C PRO A 42 -7.52 -12.01 -0.70
N SER A 43 -7.61 -11.14 0.31
CA SER A 43 -6.61 -10.10 0.62
C SER A 43 -5.63 -10.51 1.71
N SER A 44 -5.67 -11.76 2.22
CA SER A 44 -4.65 -12.22 3.16
C SER A 44 -3.28 -12.33 2.49
N ILE A 45 -2.22 -12.11 3.27
CA ILE A 45 -0.83 -12.26 2.77
C ILE A 45 -0.63 -13.60 2.09
N ARG A 46 -1.15 -14.67 2.69
CA ARG A 46 -1.11 -16.03 2.13
C ARG A 46 -1.72 -16.09 0.72
N ARG A 47 -2.92 -15.55 0.54
CA ARG A 47 -3.63 -15.56 -0.76
C ARG A 47 -2.97 -14.64 -1.78
N CYS A 48 -2.50 -13.47 -1.36
CA CYS A 48 -1.75 -12.57 -2.24
C CYS A 48 -0.48 -13.24 -2.78
N LEU A 49 0.29 -13.96 -1.94
CA LEU A 49 1.47 -14.69 -2.39
C LEU A 49 1.13 -15.89 -3.27
N GLU A 50 0.05 -16.59 -2.99
CA GLU A 50 -0.43 -17.68 -3.86
C GLU A 50 -0.79 -17.16 -5.25
N CYS A 51 -1.52 -16.04 -5.32
CA CYS A 51 -1.85 -15.38 -6.59
C CYS A 51 -0.59 -14.87 -7.30
N ALA A 52 0.32 -14.21 -6.59
CA ALA A 52 1.57 -13.73 -7.16
C ALA A 52 2.42 -14.88 -7.74
N ARG A 53 2.53 -16.00 -7.01
CA ARG A 53 3.22 -17.20 -7.49
C ARG A 53 2.53 -17.82 -8.71
N SER A 54 1.20 -17.92 -8.68
CA SER A 54 0.42 -18.45 -9.81
C SER A 54 0.62 -17.58 -11.07
N ASN A 55 0.53 -16.26 -10.93
CA ASN A 55 0.78 -15.32 -12.01
C ASN A 55 2.22 -15.40 -12.52
N GLY A 56 3.20 -15.43 -11.61
CA GLY A 56 4.62 -15.60 -11.97
C GLY A 56 4.88 -16.90 -12.71
N ARG A 57 4.20 -17.99 -12.35
CA ARG A 57 4.29 -19.29 -13.04
C ARG A 57 3.73 -19.21 -14.46
N ALA A 58 2.60 -18.49 -14.64
CA ALA A 58 1.98 -18.33 -15.96
C ALA A 58 2.88 -17.54 -16.94
N VAL A 59 3.66 -16.57 -16.43
CA VAL A 59 4.59 -15.77 -17.23
C VAL A 59 6.06 -16.10 -16.96
N ARG A 60 6.37 -17.34 -16.58
CA ARG A 60 7.69 -17.76 -16.11
C ARG A 60 8.82 -17.44 -17.07
N THR A 61 8.56 -17.48 -18.37
CA THR A 61 9.56 -17.19 -19.41
C THR A 61 9.89 -15.69 -19.55
N SER A 62 9.08 -14.83 -18.96
CA SER A 62 9.28 -13.37 -18.95
C SER A 62 9.94 -12.88 -17.65
N LEU A 63 10.14 -13.75 -16.67
CA LEU A 63 10.79 -13.43 -15.41
C LEU A 63 12.23 -13.96 -15.38
N THR A 64 13.13 -13.20 -14.77
CA THR A 64 14.46 -13.69 -14.42
C THR A 64 14.37 -14.79 -13.37
N LEU A 65 15.42 -15.61 -13.28
CA LEU A 65 15.46 -16.68 -12.28
C LEU A 65 15.30 -16.11 -10.87
N GLU A 66 16.04 -15.07 -10.57
CA GLU A 66 16.07 -14.41 -9.25
C GLU A 66 14.71 -13.81 -8.86
N THR A 67 14.01 -13.19 -9.82
CA THR A 67 12.67 -12.64 -9.57
C THR A 67 11.66 -13.75 -9.30
N TRP A 68 11.74 -14.85 -10.05
CA TRP A 68 10.88 -16.01 -9.81
C TRP A 68 11.16 -16.69 -8.47
N GLU A 69 12.43 -16.95 -8.16
CA GLU A 69 12.84 -17.58 -6.90
C GLU A 69 12.36 -16.74 -5.71
N ALA A 70 12.52 -15.42 -5.74
CA ALA A 70 12.06 -14.55 -4.66
C ALA A 70 10.56 -14.72 -4.36
N VAL A 71 9.70 -14.80 -5.38
CA VAL A 71 8.25 -15.03 -5.19
C VAL A 71 7.98 -16.45 -4.70
N ASN A 72 8.64 -17.44 -5.30
CA ASN A 72 8.44 -18.84 -4.95
C ASN A 72 8.88 -19.15 -3.53
N ASP A 73 9.99 -18.59 -3.09
CA ASP A 73 10.53 -18.77 -1.73
C ASP A 73 9.63 -18.05 -0.70
N ALA A 74 9.19 -16.83 -0.99
CA ALA A 74 8.22 -16.13 -0.16
C ALA A 74 6.95 -16.96 0.08
N TRP A 75 6.44 -17.60 -0.96
CA TRP A 75 5.30 -18.51 -0.85
C TRP A 75 5.62 -19.72 0.06
N HIS A 76 6.74 -20.35 -0.13
CA HIS A 76 7.13 -21.50 0.70
C HIS A 76 7.33 -21.14 2.15
N GLU A 77 7.93 -19.99 2.45
CA GLU A 77 8.10 -19.51 3.82
C GLU A 77 6.76 -19.26 4.50
N VAL A 78 5.80 -18.62 3.82
CA VAL A 78 4.46 -18.39 4.41
C VAL A 78 3.68 -19.68 4.61
N GLN A 79 3.87 -20.67 3.73
CA GLN A 79 3.25 -21.99 3.91
C GLN A 79 3.65 -22.68 5.21
N ARG A 80 4.88 -22.46 5.70
CA ARG A 80 5.39 -23.07 6.94
C ARG A 80 4.65 -22.61 8.19
N PHE A 81 4.00 -21.46 8.16
CA PHE A 81 3.18 -20.97 9.28
C PHE A 81 1.82 -21.67 9.38
N GLY A 82 1.44 -22.46 8.38
CA GLY A 82 0.16 -23.17 8.37
C GLY A 82 -1.04 -22.22 8.17
N THR A 83 -2.20 -22.64 8.69
CA THR A 83 -3.47 -21.90 8.57
C THR A 83 -4.19 -21.70 9.91
N THR A 84 -3.57 -22.08 11.01
CA THR A 84 -4.12 -21.91 12.35
C THR A 84 -3.91 -20.49 12.84
N ILE A 85 -4.76 -20.06 13.79
CA ILE A 85 -4.63 -18.74 14.43
C ILE A 85 -3.27 -18.68 15.15
N PRO A 86 -2.39 -17.73 14.78
CA PRO A 86 -1.07 -17.61 15.35
C PRO A 86 -1.09 -16.87 16.70
N ASP A 87 -0.10 -17.10 17.53
CA ASP A 87 0.19 -16.24 18.67
C ASP A 87 0.92 -14.95 18.24
N SER A 88 1.04 -13.98 19.14
CA SER A 88 1.69 -12.69 18.88
C SER A 88 3.13 -12.84 18.40
N THR A 89 3.89 -13.80 18.92
CA THR A 89 5.27 -14.05 18.51
C THR A 89 5.32 -14.54 17.06
N THR A 90 4.42 -15.42 16.69
CA THR A 90 4.30 -15.94 15.31
C THR A 90 3.84 -14.85 14.35
N LEU A 91 2.92 -13.96 14.76
CA LEU A 91 2.52 -12.81 13.94
C LEU A 91 3.69 -11.88 13.60
N VAL A 92 4.53 -11.58 14.59
CA VAL A 92 5.76 -10.78 14.35
C VAL A 92 6.69 -11.49 13.36
N ARG A 93 6.89 -12.79 13.53
CA ARG A 93 7.73 -13.59 12.60
C ARG A 93 7.17 -13.60 11.18
N ILE A 94 5.85 -13.72 11.01
CA ILE A 94 5.20 -13.62 9.70
C ILE A 94 5.51 -12.25 9.09
N ALA A 95 5.29 -11.15 9.84
CA ALA A 95 5.52 -9.80 9.36
C ALA A 95 6.98 -9.57 8.92
N ASP A 96 7.96 -10.02 9.71
CA ASP A 96 9.38 -9.91 9.36
C ASP A 96 9.72 -10.76 8.13
N THR A 97 9.24 -12.00 8.06
CA THR A 97 9.44 -12.87 6.90
C THR A 97 8.92 -12.22 5.61
N ILE A 98 7.73 -11.63 5.64
CA ILE A 98 7.14 -10.98 4.47
C ILE A 98 7.91 -9.71 4.09
N LYS A 99 8.31 -8.92 5.06
CA LYS A 99 9.12 -7.71 4.82
C LYS A 99 10.43 -8.08 4.11
N ASP A 100 11.14 -9.11 4.58
CA ASP A 100 12.37 -9.56 3.97
C ASP A 100 12.14 -10.12 2.56
N ALA A 101 11.07 -10.88 2.36
CA ALA A 101 10.68 -11.41 1.06
C ALA A 101 10.35 -10.29 0.05
N LEU A 102 9.66 -9.23 0.47
CA LEU A 102 9.36 -8.08 -0.38
C LEU A 102 10.63 -7.30 -0.77
N LEU A 103 11.57 -7.11 0.17
CA LEU A 103 12.87 -6.49 -0.11
C LEU A 103 13.69 -7.33 -1.10
N MET A 104 13.68 -8.66 -0.94
CA MET A 104 14.34 -9.59 -1.86
C MET A 104 13.72 -9.52 -3.26
N PHE A 105 12.38 -9.54 -3.35
CA PHE A 105 11.68 -9.44 -4.63
C PHE A 105 11.96 -8.11 -5.34
N ASP A 106 11.85 -6.98 -4.63
CA ASP A 106 12.14 -5.65 -5.20
C ASP A 106 13.61 -5.57 -5.67
N GLY A 107 14.55 -6.08 -4.87
CA GLY A 107 15.97 -6.15 -5.22
C GLY A 107 16.23 -7.02 -6.44
N ALA A 108 15.68 -8.22 -6.50
CA ALA A 108 15.81 -9.14 -7.63
C ALA A 108 15.24 -8.52 -8.92
N ALA A 109 13.99 -8.07 -8.88
CA ALA A 109 13.34 -7.46 -10.03
C ALA A 109 14.09 -6.20 -10.52
N HIS A 110 14.54 -5.34 -9.60
CA HIS A 110 15.27 -4.13 -9.96
C HIS A 110 16.62 -4.40 -10.60
N ARG A 111 17.35 -5.42 -10.14
CA ARG A 111 18.73 -5.70 -10.56
C ARG A 111 18.85 -6.59 -11.78
N THR A 112 17.87 -7.45 -12.02
CA THR A 112 17.99 -8.51 -13.03
C THR A 112 16.99 -8.43 -14.16
N GLN A 113 15.80 -7.82 -13.92
CA GLN A 113 14.76 -7.75 -14.95
C GLN A 113 15.09 -6.65 -15.99
N LEU A 114 14.97 -6.99 -17.28
CA LEU A 114 15.07 -6.00 -18.34
C LEU A 114 14.03 -4.88 -18.18
N ARG A 115 14.43 -3.64 -18.52
CA ARG A 115 13.58 -2.45 -18.48
C ARG A 115 12.59 -2.42 -19.65
N GLU A 116 11.71 -3.42 -19.66
CA GLU A 116 10.70 -3.65 -20.70
C GLU A 116 9.32 -3.85 -20.06
N ALA A 117 8.32 -4.21 -20.85
CA ALA A 117 6.93 -4.31 -20.40
C ALA A 117 6.75 -5.09 -19.11
N THR A 118 7.41 -6.24 -18.95
CA THR A 118 7.32 -7.05 -17.72
C THR A 118 7.74 -6.27 -16.48
N TYR A 119 8.89 -5.61 -16.52
CA TYR A 119 9.37 -4.78 -15.42
C TYR A 119 8.42 -3.61 -15.14
N TRP A 120 7.96 -2.93 -16.18
CA TRP A 120 7.08 -1.78 -16.02
C TRP A 120 5.73 -2.17 -15.42
N PHE A 121 5.16 -3.33 -15.78
CA PHE A 121 3.93 -3.84 -15.13
C PHE A 121 4.16 -4.20 -13.67
N LEU A 122 5.27 -4.85 -13.31
CA LEU A 122 5.62 -5.13 -11.92
C LEU A 122 5.69 -3.84 -11.09
N ARG A 123 6.39 -2.83 -11.62
CA ARG A 123 6.50 -1.52 -10.96
C ARG A 123 5.18 -0.78 -10.89
N LEU A 124 4.37 -0.83 -11.95
CA LEU A 124 3.07 -0.16 -12.01
C LEU A 124 2.12 -0.73 -10.94
N GLY A 125 2.02 -2.05 -10.81
CA GLY A 125 1.23 -2.68 -9.76
C GLY A 125 1.68 -2.26 -8.36
N THR A 126 2.99 -2.29 -8.09
CA THR A 126 3.55 -1.82 -6.81
C THR A 126 3.21 -0.35 -6.54
N THR A 127 3.25 0.50 -7.56
CA THR A 127 3.02 1.94 -7.42
C THR A 127 1.55 2.25 -7.12
N VAL A 128 0.62 1.62 -7.85
CA VAL A 128 -0.82 1.79 -7.63
C VAL A 128 -1.22 1.31 -6.23
N GLU A 129 -0.74 0.14 -5.81
CA GLU A 129 -1.00 -0.42 -4.49
C GLU A 129 -0.40 0.46 -3.37
N ARG A 130 0.80 0.97 -3.57
CA ARG A 130 1.47 1.86 -2.61
C ARG A 130 0.72 3.17 -2.42
N ALA A 131 0.17 3.74 -3.47
CA ALA A 131 -0.67 4.94 -3.41
C ALA A 131 -1.95 4.67 -2.61
N ASP A 132 -2.65 3.57 -2.90
CA ASP A 132 -3.87 3.16 -2.21
C ASP A 132 -3.62 2.97 -0.70
N ASN A 133 -2.60 2.19 -0.35
CA ASN A 133 -2.22 1.95 1.04
C ASN A 133 -1.87 3.24 1.80
N THR A 134 -1.13 4.16 1.18
CA THR A 134 -0.77 5.43 1.83
C THR A 134 -2.01 6.28 2.09
N ALA A 135 -2.93 6.38 1.13
CA ALA A 135 -4.17 7.12 1.29
C ALA A 135 -5.04 6.53 2.41
N ARG A 136 -5.23 5.21 2.43
CA ARG A 136 -6.03 4.53 3.47
C ARG A 136 -5.43 4.66 4.86
N LEU A 137 -4.12 4.54 5.00
CA LEU A 137 -3.45 4.70 6.30
C LEU A 137 -3.60 6.13 6.84
N LEU A 138 -3.52 7.14 5.97
CA LEU A 138 -3.76 8.53 6.35
C LEU A 138 -5.22 8.73 6.77
N ASP A 139 -6.17 8.21 6.01
CA ASP A 139 -7.60 8.34 6.27
C ASP A 139 -8.02 7.72 7.59
N VAL A 140 -7.61 6.47 7.83
CA VAL A 140 -7.87 5.76 9.07
C VAL A 140 -7.31 6.51 10.28
N LYS A 141 -6.08 7.05 10.16
CA LYS A 141 -5.50 7.83 11.26
C LYS A 141 -6.29 9.10 11.54
N TYR A 142 -6.73 9.78 10.52
CA TYR A 142 -7.45 11.05 10.67
C TYR A 142 -8.83 10.86 11.30
N HIS A 143 -9.53 9.75 11.01
CA HIS A 143 -10.91 9.55 11.44
C HIS A 143 -11.11 8.66 12.66
N LEU A 144 -10.26 7.64 12.85
CA LEU A 144 -10.58 6.58 13.80
C LEU A 144 -9.74 6.60 15.07
N LEU A 145 -8.55 7.16 15.03
CA LEU A 145 -7.60 6.99 16.12
C LEU A 145 -7.61 8.12 17.16
N LEU A 146 -8.30 9.24 16.90
CA LEU A 146 -8.52 10.28 17.91
C LEU A 146 -9.92 10.12 18.52
N PRO A 147 -10.03 9.72 19.80
CA PRO A 147 -11.27 9.84 20.52
C PRO A 147 -11.73 11.31 20.53
N ARG A 148 -13.01 11.56 20.39
CA ARG A 148 -13.60 12.93 20.43
C ARG A 148 -13.27 13.71 21.71
N THR A 149 -12.78 13.03 22.75
CA THR A 149 -12.41 13.58 24.05
C THR A 149 -10.94 14.00 24.16
N GLU A 150 -10.09 13.61 23.19
CA GLU A 150 -8.67 13.93 23.22
C GLU A 150 -8.33 15.15 22.36
N PRO A 151 -7.50 16.10 22.85
CA PRO A 151 -7.11 17.26 22.08
C PRO A 151 -6.21 16.87 20.91
N VAL A 152 -6.49 17.48 19.76
CA VAL A 152 -5.59 17.42 18.59
C VAL A 152 -4.23 18.04 18.99
N GLY A 153 -3.14 17.28 18.76
CA GLY A 153 -1.79 17.68 19.18
C GLY A 153 -1.39 17.21 20.58
N GLY A 154 -2.22 16.44 21.27
CA GLY A 154 -1.89 15.79 22.54
C GLY A 154 -0.85 14.67 22.39
N SER A 155 -0.41 14.09 23.52
CA SER A 155 0.60 13.01 23.53
C SER A 155 0.15 11.75 22.78
N LEU A 156 -1.13 11.41 22.84
CA LEU A 156 -1.71 10.28 22.11
C LEU A 156 -1.67 10.52 20.59
N ASP A 157 -2.03 11.72 20.17
CA ASP A 157 -1.99 12.10 18.75
C ASP A 157 -0.56 12.06 18.21
N TYR A 158 0.40 12.61 18.93
CA TYR A 158 1.82 12.52 18.59
C TYR A 158 2.30 11.06 18.45
N PHE A 159 1.93 10.20 19.41
CA PHE A 159 2.31 8.79 19.38
C PHE A 159 1.72 8.08 18.15
N GLN A 160 0.47 8.33 17.84
CA GLN A 160 -0.21 7.71 16.70
C GLN A 160 0.38 8.16 15.36
N TRP A 161 0.66 9.46 15.16
CA TRP A 161 1.32 9.95 13.95
C TRP A 161 2.75 9.42 13.80
N THR A 162 3.47 9.31 14.91
CA THR A 162 4.80 8.70 14.92
C THR A 162 4.72 7.21 14.55
N THR A 163 3.70 6.50 15.03
CA THR A 163 3.47 5.10 14.67
C THR A 163 3.15 4.96 13.19
N LEU A 164 2.29 5.80 12.63
CA LEU A 164 2.01 5.82 11.20
C LEU A 164 3.29 6.01 10.38
N LEU A 165 4.12 7.01 10.72
CA LEU A 165 5.40 7.22 10.04
C LEU A 165 6.34 6.02 10.13
N ARG A 166 6.35 5.30 11.27
CA ARG A 166 7.12 4.05 11.41
C ARG A 166 6.58 2.94 10.53
N THR A 167 5.25 2.77 10.50
CA THR A 167 4.56 1.75 9.68
C THR A 167 4.92 1.88 8.20
N VAL A 168 5.01 3.11 7.69
CA VAL A 168 5.38 3.38 6.29
C VAL A 168 6.88 3.63 6.09
N SER A 169 7.72 3.38 7.10
CA SER A 169 9.17 3.61 7.09
C SER A 169 9.57 5.05 6.75
N ALA A 170 8.73 6.03 7.11
CA ALA A 170 8.90 7.44 6.76
C ALA A 170 9.43 8.32 7.91
N LEU A 171 9.58 7.79 9.13
CA LEU A 171 9.96 8.61 10.29
C LEU A 171 11.33 9.29 10.13
N THR A 172 12.30 8.60 9.57
CA THR A 172 13.63 9.16 9.31
C THR A 172 13.56 10.24 8.23
N ALA A 173 12.84 9.97 7.13
CA ALA A 173 12.62 10.95 6.06
C ALA A 173 11.91 12.21 6.59
N TYR A 174 10.89 12.04 7.43
CA TYR A 174 10.23 13.16 8.09
C TYR A 174 11.20 14.06 8.84
N ARG A 175 12.09 13.47 9.66
CA ARG A 175 13.09 14.22 10.43
C ARG A 175 14.10 14.95 9.55
N TRP A 176 14.46 14.38 8.42
CA TRP A 176 15.37 15.03 7.46
C TRP A 176 14.74 16.25 6.78
N VAL A 177 13.45 16.12 6.42
CA VAL A 177 12.73 17.17 5.69
C VAL A 177 12.36 18.35 6.60
N TYR A 178 11.70 18.05 7.73
CA TYR A 178 11.08 19.12 8.53
C TYR A 178 11.93 19.56 9.72
N ARG A 179 12.78 18.68 10.27
CA ARG A 179 13.63 18.96 11.44
C ARG A 179 12.86 19.46 12.67
N GLU A 180 11.60 19.08 12.77
CA GLU A 180 10.66 19.48 13.82
C GLU A 180 10.03 18.26 14.48
N SER A 181 9.31 18.50 15.61
CA SER A 181 8.46 17.48 16.22
C SER A 181 7.36 17.03 15.23
N VAL A 182 6.88 15.79 15.42
CA VAL A 182 5.84 15.23 14.53
C VAL A 182 4.56 16.05 14.68
N LYS A 183 4.10 16.60 13.57
CA LYS A 183 2.88 17.41 13.46
C LYS A 183 1.96 16.81 12.38
N PRO A 184 0.65 16.68 12.62
CA PRO A 184 -0.30 16.05 11.69
C PRO A 184 -0.20 16.57 10.26
N TRP A 185 -0.19 17.89 10.07
CA TRP A 185 -0.15 18.51 8.74
C TRP A 185 1.18 18.30 8.02
N LEU A 186 2.31 18.22 8.72
CA LEU A 186 3.62 17.91 8.12
C LEU A 186 3.72 16.42 7.74
N VAL A 187 3.06 15.53 8.48
CA VAL A 187 2.96 14.11 8.11
C VAL A 187 2.12 13.97 6.85
N ALA A 188 0.98 14.65 6.78
CA ALA A 188 0.14 14.67 5.59
C ALA A 188 0.89 15.30 4.39
N ASP A 189 1.58 16.41 4.58
CA ASP A 189 2.40 17.03 3.54
C ASP A 189 3.47 16.07 3.00
N LEU A 190 4.20 15.38 3.89
CA LEU A 190 5.22 14.40 3.49
C LEU A 190 4.62 13.27 2.65
N LEU A 191 3.49 12.71 3.08
CA LEU A 191 2.91 11.52 2.49
C LEU A 191 1.98 11.83 1.30
N ILE A 192 1.59 13.08 1.09
CA ILE A 192 0.77 13.50 -0.04
C ILE A 192 1.62 14.20 -1.11
N PHE A 193 2.40 15.23 -0.74
CA PHE A 193 3.00 16.16 -1.69
C PHE A 193 4.51 16.06 -1.88
N ASN A 194 5.24 15.38 -0.99
CA ASN A 194 6.70 15.35 -1.10
C ASN A 194 7.15 14.39 -2.20
N ARG A 195 7.67 14.94 -3.30
CA ARG A 195 8.12 14.19 -4.50
C ARG A 195 9.35 13.30 -4.23
N ALA A 196 10.14 13.61 -3.21
CA ALA A 196 11.29 12.79 -2.82
C ALA A 196 10.91 11.61 -1.90
N MET A 197 9.68 11.60 -1.36
CA MET A 197 9.19 10.51 -0.53
C MET A 197 8.57 9.41 -1.41
N PRO A 198 9.20 8.21 -1.52
CA PRO A 198 8.75 7.16 -2.47
C PRO A 198 7.33 6.65 -2.25
N ARG A 199 6.74 6.93 -1.08
CA ARG A 199 5.38 6.54 -0.72
C ARG A 199 4.38 7.67 -0.77
N SER A 200 4.80 8.89 -1.11
CA SER A 200 3.85 10.00 -1.24
C SER A 200 2.91 9.76 -2.42
N LEU A 201 1.69 10.27 -2.30
CA LEU A 201 0.69 10.12 -3.36
C LEU A 201 1.18 10.75 -4.66
N ILE A 202 1.83 11.91 -4.58
CA ILE A 202 2.35 12.58 -5.77
C ILE A 202 3.50 11.81 -6.44
N ALA A 203 4.45 11.25 -5.68
CA ALA A 203 5.52 10.44 -6.23
C ALA A 203 4.98 9.15 -6.88
N CYS A 204 4.00 8.51 -6.26
CA CYS A 204 3.34 7.34 -6.84
C CYS A 204 2.62 7.69 -8.15
N LEU A 205 1.93 8.83 -8.24
CA LEU A 205 1.28 9.25 -9.47
C LEU A 205 2.29 9.63 -10.58
N GLU A 206 3.42 10.26 -10.23
CA GLU A 206 4.51 10.53 -11.17
C GLU A 206 5.11 9.24 -11.73
N ASP A 207 5.38 8.27 -10.86
CA ASP A 207 5.85 6.95 -11.26
C ASP A 207 4.82 6.24 -12.16
N ALA A 208 3.53 6.27 -11.81
CA ALA A 208 2.47 5.66 -12.60
C ALA A 208 2.36 6.28 -14.00
N VAL A 209 2.40 7.61 -14.10
CA VAL A 209 2.40 8.31 -15.40
C VAL A 209 3.61 7.91 -16.22
N TRP A 210 4.81 7.93 -15.65
CA TRP A 210 6.03 7.55 -16.36
C TRP A 210 5.99 6.10 -16.83
N LEU A 211 5.59 5.17 -15.98
CA LEU A 211 5.48 3.73 -16.31
C LEU A 211 4.46 3.48 -17.43
N LEU A 212 3.30 4.14 -17.36
CA LEU A 212 2.28 4.06 -18.41
C LEU A 212 2.77 4.65 -19.75
N ASP A 213 3.59 5.69 -19.71
CA ASP A 213 4.20 6.26 -20.92
C ASP A 213 5.25 5.31 -21.52
N GLN A 214 6.05 4.61 -20.70
CA GLN A 214 6.95 3.56 -21.20
C GLN A 214 6.18 2.42 -21.88
N LEU A 215 5.09 1.95 -21.24
CA LEU A 215 4.22 0.93 -21.81
C LEU A 215 3.56 1.39 -23.11
N ALA A 216 3.10 2.64 -23.18
CA ALA A 216 2.52 3.21 -24.39
C ALA A 216 3.54 3.34 -25.52
N ALA A 217 4.77 3.73 -25.21
CA ALA A 217 5.86 3.81 -26.19
C ALA A 217 6.19 2.43 -26.78
N SER A 218 6.23 1.38 -25.95
CA SER A 218 6.50 0.02 -26.41
C SER A 218 5.36 -0.60 -27.23
N ARG A 219 4.12 -0.18 -26.99
CA ARG A 219 2.91 -0.73 -27.65
C ARG A 219 2.30 0.21 -28.71
N GLY A 220 2.90 1.39 -28.92
CA GLY A 220 2.52 2.33 -29.97
C GLY A 220 1.25 3.15 -29.70
N ARG A 221 0.64 3.08 -28.49
CA ARG A 221 -0.57 3.87 -28.18
C ARG A 221 -0.72 4.22 -26.71
N ARG A 222 -1.26 5.40 -26.44
CA ARG A 222 -1.80 5.80 -25.14
C ARG A 222 -3.29 5.46 -25.07
N GLY A 223 -3.79 5.20 -23.86
CA GLY A 223 -5.19 4.83 -23.62
C GLY A 223 -5.82 5.53 -22.40
N PRO A 224 -6.99 5.02 -21.94
CA PRO A 224 -7.69 5.58 -20.79
C PRO A 224 -6.83 5.64 -19.52
N ALA A 225 -6.03 4.61 -19.22
CA ALA A 225 -5.17 4.58 -18.05
C ALA A 225 -4.16 5.75 -18.04
N ASN A 226 -3.54 6.07 -19.17
CA ASN A 226 -2.63 7.22 -19.30
C ASN A 226 -3.34 8.55 -18.99
N ARG A 227 -4.58 8.71 -19.45
CA ARG A 227 -5.36 9.95 -19.19
C ARG A 227 -5.75 10.08 -17.73
N ILE A 228 -6.22 9.00 -17.11
CA ILE A 228 -6.61 8.99 -15.69
C ILE A 228 -5.40 9.36 -14.84
N ALA A 229 -4.27 8.65 -14.98
CA ALA A 229 -3.06 8.92 -14.22
C ALA A 229 -2.57 10.38 -14.39
N ALA A 230 -2.52 10.88 -15.61
CA ALA A 230 -2.09 12.27 -15.89
C ALA A 230 -3.06 13.31 -15.31
N ASN A 231 -4.37 13.06 -15.31
CA ASN A 231 -5.37 13.95 -14.72
C ASN A 231 -5.25 13.96 -13.19
N SER A 232 -5.14 12.79 -12.54
CA SER A 232 -4.96 12.68 -11.10
C SER A 232 -3.67 13.37 -10.64
N LEU A 233 -2.56 13.16 -11.37
CA LEU A 233 -1.30 13.87 -11.09
C LEU A 233 -1.46 15.39 -11.21
N ARG A 234 -2.11 15.87 -12.27
CA ARG A 234 -2.32 17.31 -12.48
C ARG A 234 -3.21 17.91 -11.39
N ALA A 235 -4.28 17.24 -11.01
CA ALA A 235 -5.17 17.69 -9.94
C ALA A 235 -4.40 17.81 -8.61
N LEU A 236 -3.62 16.79 -8.25
CA LEU A 236 -2.81 16.81 -7.04
C LEU A 236 -1.69 17.85 -7.09
N ALA A 237 -1.00 18.01 -8.21
CA ALA A 237 0.08 18.97 -8.38
C ALA A 237 -0.38 20.43 -8.31
N ASN A 238 -1.66 20.69 -8.57
CA ASN A 238 -2.28 22.02 -8.45
C ASN A 238 -2.91 22.29 -7.07
N SER A 239 -2.82 21.33 -6.15
CA SER A 239 -3.31 21.45 -4.79
C SER A 239 -2.15 21.67 -3.81
N ASN A 240 -2.47 21.96 -2.56
CA ASN A 240 -1.51 22.10 -1.47
C ASN A 240 -2.16 21.64 -0.16
N ILE A 241 -1.32 21.48 0.88
CA ILE A 241 -1.76 20.96 2.16
C ILE A 241 -2.81 21.85 2.83
N ASP A 242 -2.66 23.17 2.75
CA ASP A 242 -3.59 24.11 3.38
C ASP A 242 -4.99 24.02 2.76
N THR A 243 -5.05 23.96 1.43
CA THR A 243 -6.30 23.76 0.69
C THR A 243 -6.97 22.45 1.06
N LEU A 244 -6.20 21.35 1.18
CA LEU A 244 -6.75 20.05 1.55
C LEU A 244 -7.31 20.02 2.98
N PHE A 245 -6.65 20.67 3.93
CA PHE A 245 -7.18 20.77 5.29
C PHE A 245 -8.42 21.63 5.37
N GLN A 246 -8.54 22.67 4.54
CA GLN A 246 -9.74 23.53 4.47
C GLN A 246 -10.93 22.84 3.80
N SER A 247 -10.69 22.05 2.75
CA SER A 247 -11.75 21.34 2.01
C SER A 247 -12.15 19.99 2.62
N GLY A 248 -11.35 19.45 3.54
CA GLY A 248 -11.56 18.14 4.16
C GLY A 248 -10.57 17.10 3.65
N LEU A 249 -9.61 16.72 4.52
CA LEU A 249 -8.62 15.73 4.18
C LEU A 249 -9.24 14.34 3.95
N HIS A 250 -10.27 13.99 4.71
CA HIS A 250 -10.99 12.71 4.54
C HIS A 250 -11.63 12.60 3.16
N GLU A 251 -12.41 13.60 2.78
CA GLU A 251 -13.11 13.66 1.51
C GLU A 251 -12.12 13.52 0.34
N PHE A 252 -10.99 14.22 0.45
CA PHE A 252 -9.91 14.10 -0.53
C PHE A 252 -9.34 12.68 -0.61
N LEU A 253 -9.04 12.04 0.54
CA LEU A 253 -8.45 10.70 0.57
C LEU A 253 -9.43 9.64 0.04
N VAL A 254 -10.72 9.75 0.36
CA VAL A 254 -11.76 8.86 -0.19
C VAL A 254 -11.87 9.03 -1.71
N GLU A 255 -11.89 10.26 -2.22
CA GLU A 255 -11.91 10.54 -3.65
C GLU A 255 -10.64 9.99 -4.32
N PHE A 256 -9.47 10.21 -3.73
CA PHE A 256 -8.20 9.68 -4.24
C PHE A 256 -8.20 8.16 -4.37
N VAL A 257 -8.66 7.45 -3.35
CA VAL A 257 -8.80 5.97 -3.39
C VAL A 257 -9.74 5.55 -4.53
N GLY A 258 -10.86 6.25 -4.70
CA GLY A 258 -11.81 6.00 -5.81
C GLY A 258 -11.15 6.19 -7.19
N GLU A 259 -10.39 7.27 -7.39
CA GLU A 259 -9.66 7.52 -8.63
C GLU A 259 -8.54 6.49 -8.87
N ASN A 260 -7.81 6.10 -7.82
CA ASN A 260 -6.78 5.09 -7.90
C ASN A 260 -7.34 3.71 -8.28
N ASN A 261 -8.51 3.34 -7.75
CA ASN A 261 -9.23 2.13 -8.16
C ASN A 261 -9.68 2.21 -9.64
N ARG A 262 -10.17 3.38 -10.09
CA ARG A 262 -10.51 3.59 -11.51
C ARG A 262 -9.27 3.46 -12.41
N LEU A 263 -8.12 3.94 -11.95
CA LEU A 263 -6.85 3.76 -12.65
C LEU A 263 -6.48 2.28 -12.77
N GLY A 264 -6.56 1.52 -11.67
CA GLY A 264 -6.29 0.08 -11.66
C GLY A 264 -7.17 -0.68 -12.66
N ASN A 265 -8.48 -0.41 -12.66
CA ASN A 265 -9.42 -1.01 -13.61
C ASN A 265 -9.10 -0.63 -15.08
N ALA A 266 -8.80 0.64 -15.33
CA ALA A 266 -8.43 1.11 -16.67
C ALA A 266 -7.13 0.48 -17.17
N ILE A 267 -6.16 0.21 -16.28
CA ILE A 267 -4.94 -0.54 -16.61
C ILE A 267 -5.29 -1.96 -17.03
N ALA A 268 -6.13 -2.63 -16.26
CA ALA A 268 -6.56 -3.99 -16.57
C ALA A 268 -7.28 -4.05 -17.93
N GLU A 269 -8.25 -3.20 -18.17
CA GLU A 269 -8.99 -3.14 -19.45
C GLU A 269 -8.09 -2.77 -20.63
N GLN A 270 -7.13 -1.87 -20.45
CA GLN A 270 -6.27 -1.37 -21.52
C GLN A 270 -5.22 -2.39 -21.99
N TYR A 271 -4.70 -3.21 -21.08
CA TYR A 271 -3.53 -4.04 -21.36
C TYR A 271 -3.79 -5.54 -21.28
N LEU A 272 -4.80 -5.96 -20.60
CA LEU A 272 -4.90 -7.37 -20.26
C LEU A 272 -6.00 -8.10 -21.01
N PHE A 273 -7.03 -7.41 -21.45
CA PHE A 273 -8.11 -8.30 -21.65
C PHE A 273 -9.33 -7.70 -22.34
#